data_625c449268276c2cccf3f16d186c152c
#
_entry.id   625c449268276c2cccf3f16d186c152c
#
_cell.length_a   1.000
_cell.length_b   1.000
_cell.length_c   1.000
_cell.angle_alpha   90.00
_cell.angle_beta   90.00
_cell.angle_gamma   90.00
#
_symmetry.space_group_name_H-M   'P 1'
#
loop_
_entity.id
_entity.type
_entity.pdbx_description
1 polymer ?
#
loop_
_entity_poly.entity_id
_entity_poly.type
_entity_poly.pdbx_seq_one_letter_code
_entity_poly.pdbx_strand_id
1 'polypeptide(L)'
;MLTTEIINEAVTRALHEDAPEGDITSNHLIPADATAVAELVAREPGVFSGGEVFAAAFKLTDASTAVELKIKDGEPFVAGQLLAVVTGNARAVLTAERIGLNFSQRMCGIATLTAQYVAAIAGTKAKILDTRKTTPGLRPFERHAVVCGGGHNHRYSLSDQVLAKDNHLAVLTRGGKDLTTELKRVRSEIDPAIKFEVEVDRIDQIAPVLAANVDIIMLDNFTLDELRTGVA
;
A
#
# COMPACT_ATOMS: atom_id res chain seq x y z
N MET A 1 -1.35 -9.93 -0.06
CA MET A 1 -2.62 -9.58 -0.76
C MET A 1 -3.59 -9.00 0.25
N LEU A 2 -4.42 -8.04 -0.14
CA LEU A 2 -5.51 -7.55 0.68
C LEU A 2 -6.64 -8.59 0.64
N THR A 3 -6.96 -9.21 1.78
CA THR A 3 -7.98 -10.27 1.88
C THR A 3 -9.21 -9.74 2.59
N THR A 4 -10.37 -10.38 2.37
CA THR A 4 -11.62 -10.04 3.07
C THR A 4 -11.46 -10.06 4.59
N GLU A 5 -10.67 -10.97 5.13
CA GLU A 5 -10.38 -11.06 6.57
C GLU A 5 -9.64 -9.81 7.09
N ILE A 6 -8.56 -9.40 6.40
CA ILE A 6 -7.80 -8.18 6.73
C ILE A 6 -8.70 -6.94 6.63
N ILE A 7 -9.54 -6.88 5.60
CA ILE A 7 -10.50 -5.78 5.41
C ILE A 7 -11.46 -5.72 6.60
N ASN A 8 -12.13 -6.84 6.90
CA ASN A 8 -13.14 -6.90 7.95
C ASN A 8 -12.56 -6.56 9.32
N GLU A 9 -11.36 -7.07 9.66
CA GLU A 9 -10.68 -6.74 10.92
C GLU A 9 -10.41 -5.24 11.04
N ALA A 10 -9.81 -4.62 10.01
CA ALA A 10 -9.46 -3.21 10.04
C ALA A 10 -10.69 -2.31 10.06
N VAL A 11 -11.72 -2.62 9.26
CA VAL A 11 -12.96 -1.85 9.20
C VAL A 11 -13.74 -1.98 10.50
N THR A 12 -13.86 -3.19 11.07
CA THR A 12 -14.52 -3.38 12.37
C THR A 12 -13.85 -2.55 13.46
N ARG A 13 -12.51 -2.53 13.50
CA ARG A 13 -11.76 -1.71 14.47
C ARG A 13 -12.04 -0.22 14.27
N ALA A 14 -12.09 0.25 13.03
CA ALA A 14 -12.37 1.65 12.71
C ALA A 14 -13.83 2.05 13.05
N LEU A 15 -14.81 1.16 12.81
CA LEU A 15 -16.19 1.36 13.23
C LEU A 15 -16.32 1.44 14.75
N HIS A 16 -15.58 0.60 15.48
CA HIS A 16 -15.57 0.65 16.94
C HIS A 16 -14.86 1.89 17.49
N GLU A 17 -13.84 2.40 16.82
CA GLU A 17 -13.17 3.67 17.16
C GLU A 17 -14.13 4.86 17.02
N ASP A 18 -14.92 4.90 15.92
CA ASP A 18 -15.78 6.03 15.59
C ASP A 18 -17.14 6.01 16.34
N ALA A 19 -17.69 4.83 16.57
CA ALA A 19 -19.00 4.64 17.20
C ALA A 19 -19.00 3.48 18.22
N PRO A 20 -18.19 3.55 19.30
CA PRO A 20 -18.06 2.46 20.28
C PRO A 20 -19.39 2.13 21.00
N GLU A 21 -20.22 3.16 21.23
CA GLU A 21 -21.55 3.06 21.87
C GLU A 21 -22.68 3.33 20.86
N GLY A 22 -22.38 3.28 19.54
CA GLY A 22 -23.30 3.59 18.47
C GLY A 22 -23.36 5.07 18.10
N ASP A 23 -24.02 5.39 16.97
CA ASP A 23 -24.17 6.75 16.47
C ASP A 23 -25.33 7.44 17.19
N ILE A 24 -25.00 8.26 18.20
CA ILE A 24 -25.97 9.00 19.01
C ILE A 24 -26.83 9.92 18.13
N THR A 25 -26.22 10.60 17.17
CA THR A 25 -26.91 11.55 16.28
C THR A 25 -27.94 10.84 15.43
N SER A 26 -27.53 9.83 14.69
CA SER A 26 -28.44 9.07 13.81
C SER A 26 -29.53 8.35 14.61
N ASN A 27 -29.19 7.81 15.79
CA ASN A 27 -30.17 7.12 16.64
C ASN A 27 -31.27 8.01 17.17
N HIS A 28 -31.01 9.31 17.40
CA HIS A 28 -31.99 10.25 17.92
C HIS A 28 -32.73 11.05 16.84
N LEU A 29 -32.06 11.38 15.73
CA LEU A 29 -32.63 12.25 14.69
C LEU A 29 -33.34 11.48 13.57
N ILE A 30 -32.91 10.25 13.28
CA ILE A 30 -33.40 9.49 12.13
C ILE A 30 -34.39 8.42 12.59
N PRO A 31 -35.61 8.31 11.98
CA PRO A 31 -36.52 7.20 12.25
C PRO A 31 -35.86 5.83 12.00
N ALA A 32 -36.15 4.83 12.84
CA ALA A 32 -35.50 3.52 12.77
C ALA A 32 -35.77 2.77 11.47
N ASP A 33 -36.90 3.03 10.84
CA ASP A 33 -37.36 2.44 9.58
C ASP A 33 -37.02 3.27 8.33
N ALA A 34 -36.37 4.42 8.51
CA ALA A 34 -35.98 5.27 7.39
C ALA A 34 -34.92 4.58 6.51
N THR A 35 -35.06 4.74 5.20
CA THR A 35 -34.10 4.26 4.20
C THR A 35 -33.38 5.45 3.56
N ALA A 36 -32.17 5.22 3.09
CA ALA A 36 -31.36 6.23 2.37
C ALA A 36 -30.72 5.63 1.13
N VAL A 37 -30.49 6.49 0.16
CA VAL A 37 -29.62 6.27 -0.98
C VAL A 37 -28.52 7.31 -0.90
N ALA A 38 -27.26 6.85 -0.85
CA ALA A 38 -26.09 7.71 -0.85
C ALA A 38 -25.22 7.42 -2.07
N GLU A 39 -24.61 8.48 -2.62
CA GLU A 39 -23.77 8.39 -3.81
C GLU A 39 -22.33 8.82 -3.46
N LEU A 40 -21.37 8.00 -3.86
CA LEU A 40 -19.95 8.37 -3.85
C LEU A 40 -19.61 9.02 -5.17
N VAL A 41 -19.39 10.34 -5.16
CA VAL A 41 -19.06 11.12 -6.35
C VAL A 41 -17.66 11.70 -6.22
N ALA A 42 -16.84 11.53 -7.26
CA ALA A 42 -15.49 12.06 -7.33
C ALA A 42 -15.50 13.60 -7.40
N ARG A 43 -14.69 14.27 -6.57
CA ARG A 43 -14.52 15.73 -6.63
C ARG A 43 -13.41 16.17 -7.59
N GLU A 44 -12.39 15.34 -7.74
CA GLU A 44 -11.22 15.57 -8.56
C GLU A 44 -10.90 14.28 -9.36
N PRO A 45 -10.13 14.33 -10.46
CA PRO A 45 -9.72 13.14 -11.18
C PRO A 45 -8.72 12.31 -10.36
N GLY A 46 -8.69 10.99 -10.57
CA GLY A 46 -7.79 10.09 -9.87
C GLY A 46 -7.86 8.65 -10.35
N VAL A 47 -7.28 7.75 -9.57
CA VAL A 47 -7.33 6.30 -9.76
C VAL A 47 -8.04 5.68 -8.57
N PHE A 48 -9.05 4.85 -8.84
CA PHE A 48 -9.86 4.23 -7.80
C PHE A 48 -9.13 3.09 -7.10
N SER A 49 -9.27 3.03 -5.77
CA SER A 49 -8.73 1.95 -4.96
C SER A 49 -9.50 1.82 -3.65
N GLY A 50 -9.79 0.59 -3.26
CA GLY A 50 -10.44 0.28 -1.99
C GLY A 50 -11.95 0.09 -2.09
N GLY A 51 -12.48 -0.33 -3.23
CA GLY A 51 -13.91 -0.56 -3.41
C GLY A 51 -14.48 -1.59 -2.45
N GLU A 52 -13.78 -2.71 -2.23
CA GLU A 52 -14.20 -3.73 -1.26
C GLU A 52 -14.14 -3.21 0.19
N VAL A 53 -13.15 -2.37 0.50
CA VAL A 53 -13.02 -1.76 1.83
C VAL A 53 -14.16 -0.78 2.08
N PHE A 54 -14.49 0.06 1.09
CA PHE A 54 -15.65 0.94 1.12
C PHE A 54 -16.94 0.17 1.36
N ALA A 55 -17.18 -0.89 0.60
CA ALA A 55 -18.38 -1.72 0.74
C ALA A 55 -18.44 -2.42 2.11
N ALA A 56 -17.30 -2.87 2.65
CA ALA A 56 -17.23 -3.53 3.94
C ALA A 56 -17.67 -2.61 5.08
N ALA A 57 -17.40 -1.30 5.03
CA ALA A 57 -17.82 -0.35 6.05
C ALA A 57 -19.37 -0.39 6.23
N PHE A 58 -20.10 -0.40 5.14
CA PHE A 58 -21.55 -0.44 5.17
C PHE A 58 -22.11 -1.82 5.55
N LYS A 59 -21.57 -2.88 4.96
CA LYS A 59 -22.03 -4.26 5.20
C LYS A 59 -21.74 -4.77 6.61
N LEU A 60 -20.65 -4.32 7.23
CA LEU A 60 -20.34 -4.66 8.61
C LEU A 60 -21.18 -3.86 9.62
N THR A 61 -21.67 -2.69 9.22
CA THR A 61 -22.63 -1.91 10.02
C THR A 61 -24.04 -2.49 9.90
N ASP A 62 -24.48 -2.85 8.70
CA ASP A 62 -25.75 -3.52 8.44
C ASP A 62 -25.62 -4.42 7.20
N ALA A 63 -25.71 -5.74 7.40
CA ALA A 63 -25.55 -6.73 6.34
C ALA A 63 -26.60 -6.63 5.21
N SER A 64 -27.75 -5.99 5.47
CA SER A 64 -28.79 -5.76 4.48
C SER A 64 -28.49 -4.60 3.52
N THR A 65 -27.49 -3.74 3.84
CA THR A 65 -27.11 -2.60 2.99
C THR A 65 -26.57 -3.08 1.65
N ALA A 66 -27.15 -2.59 0.57
CA ALA A 66 -26.67 -2.82 -0.79
C ALA A 66 -25.61 -1.77 -1.16
N VAL A 67 -24.45 -2.22 -1.65
CA VAL A 67 -23.40 -1.36 -2.19
C VAL A 67 -23.12 -1.77 -3.62
N GLU A 68 -23.33 -0.84 -4.56
CA GLU A 68 -23.07 -1.03 -5.98
C GLU A 68 -21.88 -0.17 -6.39
N LEU A 69 -20.74 -0.82 -6.64
CA LEU A 69 -19.55 -0.14 -7.18
C LEU A 69 -19.73 0.08 -8.68
N LYS A 70 -19.55 1.32 -9.16
CA LYS A 70 -19.65 1.72 -10.56
C LYS A 70 -18.30 1.76 -11.26
N ILE A 71 -17.23 1.50 -10.53
CA ILE A 71 -15.84 1.53 -10.98
C ILE A 71 -15.07 0.42 -10.27
N LYS A 72 -14.01 -0.08 -10.90
CA LYS A 72 -13.13 -1.11 -10.33
C LYS A 72 -11.83 -0.50 -9.82
N ASP A 73 -11.22 -1.17 -8.86
CA ASP A 73 -9.88 -0.82 -8.38
C ASP A 73 -8.89 -0.81 -9.57
N GLY A 74 -8.07 0.26 -9.63
CA GLY A 74 -7.11 0.51 -10.71
C GLY A 74 -7.67 1.30 -11.91
N GLU A 75 -8.97 1.52 -12.01
CA GLU A 75 -9.54 2.32 -13.08
C GLU A 75 -9.43 3.82 -12.79
N PRO A 76 -9.10 4.65 -13.80
CA PRO A 76 -9.10 6.10 -13.64
C PRO A 76 -10.53 6.64 -13.59
N PHE A 77 -10.72 7.72 -12.85
CA PHE A 77 -11.99 8.45 -12.80
C PHE A 77 -11.78 9.95 -13.01
N VAL A 78 -12.86 10.65 -13.38
CA VAL A 78 -12.88 12.10 -13.58
C VAL A 78 -13.74 12.79 -12.53
N ALA A 79 -13.57 14.09 -12.36
CA ALA A 79 -14.42 14.90 -11.47
C ALA A 79 -15.89 14.80 -11.89
N GLY A 80 -16.79 14.67 -10.92
CA GLY A 80 -18.22 14.49 -11.10
C GLY A 80 -18.67 13.05 -11.43
N GLN A 81 -17.74 12.10 -11.58
CA GLN A 81 -18.09 10.71 -11.86
C GLN A 81 -18.69 10.03 -10.62
N LEU A 82 -19.79 9.30 -10.82
CA LEU A 82 -20.39 8.42 -9.82
C LEU A 82 -19.53 7.15 -9.68
N LEU A 83 -19.01 6.89 -8.47
CA LEU A 83 -18.11 5.78 -8.18
C LEU A 83 -18.82 4.62 -7.48
N ALA A 84 -19.82 4.92 -6.62
CA ALA A 84 -20.63 3.90 -5.94
C ALA A 84 -22.00 4.45 -5.57
N VAL A 85 -22.97 3.55 -5.40
CA VAL A 85 -24.29 3.81 -4.82
C VAL A 85 -24.49 2.89 -3.62
N VAL A 86 -24.92 3.45 -2.51
CA VAL A 86 -25.23 2.72 -1.27
C VAL A 86 -26.72 2.89 -0.97
N THR A 87 -27.43 1.78 -0.74
CA THR A 87 -28.84 1.80 -0.41
C THR A 87 -29.11 0.92 0.81
N GLY A 88 -29.74 1.46 1.83
CA GLY A 88 -30.01 0.72 3.05
C GLY A 88 -30.74 1.51 4.13
N ASN A 89 -30.71 1.02 5.36
CA ASN A 89 -31.22 1.75 6.51
C ASN A 89 -30.44 3.07 6.70
N ALA A 90 -31.14 4.18 6.84
CA ALA A 90 -30.53 5.50 6.87
C ALA A 90 -29.55 5.68 8.04
N ARG A 91 -29.84 5.10 9.23
CA ARG A 91 -28.93 5.15 10.38
C ARG A 91 -27.63 4.42 10.08
N ALA A 92 -27.73 3.20 9.51
CA ALA A 92 -26.55 2.40 9.16
C ALA A 92 -25.68 3.06 8.08
N VAL A 93 -26.30 3.64 7.05
CA VAL A 93 -25.60 4.37 5.98
C VAL A 93 -24.83 5.56 6.56
N LEU A 94 -25.45 6.38 7.41
CA LEU A 94 -24.82 7.54 8.03
C LEU A 94 -23.69 7.14 8.99
N THR A 95 -23.85 6.09 9.77
CA THR A 95 -22.82 5.58 10.70
C THR A 95 -21.58 5.06 9.95
N ALA A 96 -21.78 4.36 8.83
CA ALA A 96 -20.68 3.74 8.08
C ALA A 96 -19.92 4.70 7.15
N GLU A 97 -20.58 5.78 6.71
CA GLU A 97 -20.09 6.69 5.66
C GLU A 97 -18.66 7.16 5.91
N ARG A 98 -18.39 7.68 7.11
CA ARG A 98 -17.07 8.27 7.42
C ARG A 98 -15.95 7.25 7.31
N ILE A 99 -16.18 6.03 7.77
CA ILE A 99 -15.19 4.95 7.72
C ILE A 99 -14.93 4.53 6.27
N GLY A 100 -15.99 4.32 5.48
CA GLY A 100 -15.86 4.01 4.06
C GLY A 100 -15.07 5.09 3.30
N LEU A 101 -15.38 6.36 3.55
CA LEU A 101 -14.67 7.49 2.95
C LEU A 101 -13.22 7.59 3.40
N ASN A 102 -12.91 7.42 4.68
CA ASN A 102 -11.55 7.53 5.20
C ASN A 102 -10.61 6.52 4.54
N PHE A 103 -11.03 5.27 4.39
CA PHE A 103 -10.24 4.25 3.70
C PHE A 103 -10.12 4.55 2.20
N SER A 104 -11.26 4.74 1.51
CA SER A 104 -11.25 4.90 0.05
C SER A 104 -10.51 6.16 -0.40
N GLN A 105 -10.67 7.30 0.28
CA GLN A 105 -9.96 8.53 -0.05
C GLN A 105 -8.44 8.37 0.11
N ARG A 106 -7.98 7.74 1.21
CA ARG A 106 -6.57 7.46 1.42
C ARG A 106 -6.02 6.54 0.33
N MET A 107 -6.72 5.45 0.04
CA MET A 107 -6.28 4.48 -0.97
C MET A 107 -6.29 5.09 -2.38
N CYS A 108 -7.31 5.84 -2.75
CA CYS A 108 -7.36 6.56 -4.03
C CYS A 108 -6.23 7.61 -4.15
N GLY A 109 -5.91 8.31 -3.08
CA GLY A 109 -4.80 9.27 -3.06
C GLY A 109 -3.46 8.62 -3.34
N ILE A 110 -3.17 7.46 -2.71
CA ILE A 110 -1.95 6.69 -2.96
C ILE A 110 -1.92 6.13 -4.38
N ALA A 111 -3.03 5.56 -4.87
CA ALA A 111 -3.14 5.02 -6.22
C ALA A 111 -2.92 6.11 -7.27
N THR A 112 -3.54 7.28 -7.08
CA THR A 112 -3.42 8.43 -7.97
C THR A 112 -1.99 8.95 -8.05
N LEU A 113 -1.33 9.13 -6.90
CA LEU A 113 0.07 9.56 -6.86
C LEU A 113 1.00 8.52 -7.50
N THR A 114 0.77 7.23 -7.22
CA THR A 114 1.54 6.15 -7.84
C THR A 114 1.40 6.16 -9.36
N ALA A 115 0.18 6.36 -9.88
CA ALA A 115 -0.07 6.44 -11.32
C ALA A 115 0.70 7.60 -11.99
N GLN A 116 0.87 8.73 -11.30
CA GLN A 116 1.71 9.84 -11.79
C GLN A 116 3.18 9.43 -11.93
N TYR A 117 3.74 8.73 -10.92
CA TYR A 117 5.10 8.22 -11.00
C TYR A 117 5.27 7.16 -12.09
N VAL A 118 4.30 6.26 -12.23
CA VAL A 118 4.29 5.25 -13.30
C VAL A 118 4.27 5.90 -14.67
N ALA A 119 3.44 6.94 -14.86
CA ALA A 119 3.39 7.71 -16.11
C ALA A 119 4.73 8.42 -16.40
N ALA A 120 5.40 8.94 -15.38
CA ALA A 120 6.69 9.64 -15.55
C ALA A 120 7.83 8.73 -16.03
N ILE A 121 7.76 7.42 -15.80
CA ILE A 121 8.75 6.43 -16.25
C ILE A 121 8.30 5.66 -17.50
N ALA A 122 7.17 6.05 -18.11
CA ALA A 122 6.64 5.38 -19.30
C ALA A 122 7.69 5.33 -20.42
N GLY A 123 7.76 4.20 -21.13
CA GLY A 123 8.77 3.96 -22.17
C GLY A 123 10.14 3.48 -21.66
N THR A 124 10.34 3.37 -20.36
CA THR A 124 11.54 2.77 -19.75
C THR A 124 11.25 1.33 -19.26
N LYS A 125 12.31 0.62 -18.83
CA LYS A 125 12.19 -0.69 -18.15
C LYS A 125 12.02 -0.56 -16.63
N ALA A 126 12.10 0.66 -16.09
CA ALA A 126 11.99 0.90 -14.66
C ALA A 126 10.57 0.58 -14.14
N LYS A 127 10.48 0.28 -12.86
CA LYS A 127 9.22 0.00 -12.16
C LYS A 127 9.16 0.83 -10.89
N ILE A 128 7.98 1.34 -10.56
CA ILE A 128 7.71 1.97 -9.28
C ILE A 128 7.42 0.88 -8.25
N LEU A 129 8.14 0.87 -7.15
CA LEU A 129 7.96 -0.07 -6.05
C LEU A 129 7.51 0.66 -4.78
N ASP A 130 6.70 -0.02 -3.95
CA ASP A 130 6.42 0.43 -2.59
C ASP A 130 7.62 0.20 -1.65
N THR A 131 7.47 0.63 -0.43
CA THR A 131 8.42 0.36 0.65
C THR A 131 7.69 -0.06 1.92
N ARG A 132 8.45 -0.46 2.96
CA ARG A 132 7.90 -0.69 4.30
C ARG A 132 7.65 0.59 5.10
N LYS A 133 7.92 1.77 4.54
CA LYS A 133 7.62 3.08 5.15
C LYS A 133 6.14 3.39 4.97
N THR A 134 5.30 2.65 5.69
CA THR A 134 3.84 2.74 5.65
C THR A 134 3.28 3.21 6.98
N THR A 135 2.04 3.72 6.97
CA THR A 135 1.30 3.99 8.21
C THR A 135 1.13 2.69 9.01
N PRO A 136 1.48 2.68 10.30
CA PRO A 136 1.30 1.49 11.14
C PRO A 136 -0.14 0.97 11.07
N GLY A 137 -0.27 -0.35 10.86
CA GLY A 137 -1.56 -1.02 10.71
C GLY A 137 -2.21 -0.93 9.33
N LEU A 138 -1.79 0.00 8.44
CA LEU A 138 -2.42 0.22 7.14
C LEU A 138 -1.61 -0.34 5.94
N ARG A 139 -0.50 -1.03 6.17
CA ARG A 139 0.35 -1.56 5.09
C ARG A 139 -0.38 -2.39 4.04
N PRO A 140 -1.31 -3.31 4.37
CA PRO A 140 -2.02 -4.09 3.36
C PRO A 140 -2.81 -3.19 2.39
N PHE A 141 -3.45 -2.14 2.90
CA PHE A 141 -4.26 -1.19 2.14
C PHE A 141 -3.40 -0.28 1.26
N GLU A 142 -2.34 0.28 1.81
CA GLU A 142 -1.42 1.18 1.09
C GLU A 142 -0.70 0.44 -0.04
N ARG A 143 -0.26 -0.80 0.19
CA ARG A 143 0.36 -1.66 -0.83
C ARG A 143 -0.60 -2.05 -1.94
N HIS A 144 -1.86 -2.35 -1.60
CA HIS A 144 -2.91 -2.59 -2.59
C HIS A 144 -3.13 -1.35 -3.46
N ALA A 145 -3.20 -0.17 -2.85
CA ALA A 145 -3.37 1.09 -3.56
C ALA A 145 -2.19 1.40 -4.51
N VAL A 146 -0.95 1.07 -4.13
CA VAL A 146 0.21 1.18 -5.04
C VAL A 146 0.02 0.31 -6.30
N VAL A 147 -0.48 -0.93 -6.13
CA VAL A 147 -0.76 -1.82 -7.28
C VAL A 147 -1.89 -1.25 -8.16
N CYS A 148 -2.95 -0.70 -7.55
CA CYS A 148 -4.03 -0.02 -8.29
C CYS A 148 -3.51 1.16 -9.12
N GLY A 149 -2.49 1.88 -8.64
CA GLY A 149 -1.82 2.94 -9.40
C GLY A 149 -0.83 2.46 -10.47
N GLY A 150 -0.73 1.14 -10.71
CA GLY A 150 0.20 0.55 -11.68
C GLY A 150 1.62 0.32 -11.15
N GLY A 151 1.86 0.55 -9.86
CA GLY A 151 3.11 0.21 -9.20
C GLY A 151 3.21 -1.28 -8.82
N HIS A 152 4.30 -1.65 -8.19
CA HIS A 152 4.57 -3.02 -7.77
C HIS A 152 4.92 -3.06 -6.29
N ASN A 153 4.76 -4.23 -5.69
CA ASN A 153 5.09 -4.45 -4.29
C ASN A 153 6.52 -4.96 -4.12
N HIS A 154 7.26 -4.36 -3.20
CA HIS A 154 8.51 -4.86 -2.64
C HIS A 154 8.23 -5.86 -1.50
N ARG A 155 9.21 -6.26 -0.71
CA ARG A 155 8.99 -7.17 0.44
C ARG A 155 7.93 -6.61 1.41
N TYR A 156 7.04 -7.46 1.87
CA TYR A 156 5.98 -7.08 2.80
C TYR A 156 6.50 -6.86 4.22
N SER A 157 7.39 -7.73 4.66
CA SER A 157 7.89 -7.79 6.05
C SER A 157 9.40 -8.04 6.11
N LEU A 158 9.95 -8.11 7.31
CA LEU A 158 11.33 -8.53 7.54
C LEU A 158 11.54 -10.04 7.30
N SER A 159 10.46 -10.80 7.17
CA SER A 159 10.48 -12.25 7.02
C SER A 159 10.39 -12.73 5.56
N ASP A 160 10.14 -11.83 4.59
CA ASP A 160 9.93 -12.23 3.19
C ASP A 160 11.24 -12.30 2.38
N GLN A 161 12.18 -11.41 2.69
CA GLN A 161 13.37 -11.19 1.89
C GLN A 161 14.47 -10.59 2.75
N VAL A 162 15.70 -11.01 2.52
CA VAL A 162 16.87 -10.38 3.14
C VAL A 162 17.16 -9.06 2.43
N LEU A 163 17.28 -7.98 3.20
CA LEU A 163 17.77 -6.69 2.74
C LEU A 163 18.83 -6.21 3.73
N ALA A 164 20.09 -6.35 3.32
CA ALA A 164 21.21 -5.82 4.07
C ALA A 164 21.36 -4.32 3.78
N LYS A 165 21.56 -3.55 4.83
CA LYS A 165 21.70 -2.09 4.81
C LYS A 165 23.06 -1.69 5.37
N ASP A 166 23.40 -0.41 5.27
CA ASP A 166 24.61 0.23 5.79
C ASP A 166 24.99 -0.29 7.20
N ASN A 167 24.04 -0.25 8.14
CA ASN A 167 24.25 -0.73 9.51
C ASN A 167 24.56 -2.24 9.59
N HIS A 168 23.95 -3.05 8.71
CA HIS A 168 24.25 -4.47 8.64
C HIS A 168 25.65 -4.71 8.06
N LEU A 169 26.01 -3.98 7.00
CA LEU A 169 27.32 -4.07 6.37
C LEU A 169 28.44 -3.63 7.32
N ALA A 170 28.23 -2.54 8.07
CA ALA A 170 29.17 -2.06 9.06
C ALA A 170 29.47 -3.10 10.16
N VAL A 171 28.44 -3.83 10.62
CA VAL A 171 28.61 -4.91 11.60
C VAL A 171 29.28 -6.13 10.97
N LEU A 172 28.87 -6.50 9.75
CA LEU A 172 29.36 -7.66 9.02
C LEU A 172 30.88 -7.56 8.73
N THR A 173 31.36 -6.36 8.37
CA THR A 173 32.76 -6.08 8.02
C THR A 173 33.62 -5.63 9.20
N ARG A 174 33.09 -5.68 10.42
CA ARG A 174 33.82 -5.28 11.64
C ARG A 174 35.13 -6.08 11.75
N GLY A 175 36.20 -5.36 12.11
CA GLY A 175 37.54 -5.96 12.23
C GLY A 175 38.27 -6.13 10.90
N GLY A 176 37.87 -5.40 9.85
CA GLY A 176 38.54 -5.42 8.54
C GLY A 176 38.19 -6.64 7.68
N LYS A 177 37.07 -7.29 7.94
CA LYS A 177 36.59 -8.42 7.12
C LYS A 177 36.21 -7.94 5.72
N ASP A 178 36.55 -8.75 4.72
CA ASP A 178 36.23 -8.47 3.33
C ASP A 178 34.72 -8.61 3.05
N LEU A 179 34.11 -7.57 2.48
CA LEU A 179 32.66 -7.47 2.24
C LEU A 179 32.19 -8.60 1.31
N THR A 180 32.89 -8.85 0.21
CA THR A 180 32.52 -9.90 -0.76
C THR A 180 32.51 -11.29 -0.11
N THR A 181 33.53 -11.59 0.67
CA THR A 181 33.65 -12.87 1.37
C THR A 181 32.52 -13.07 2.37
N GLU A 182 32.21 -12.07 3.16
CA GLU A 182 31.15 -12.14 4.15
C GLU A 182 29.76 -12.24 3.50
N LEU A 183 29.49 -11.51 2.43
CA LEU A 183 28.21 -11.61 1.71
C LEU A 183 28.06 -12.99 1.03
N LYS A 184 29.12 -13.57 0.46
CA LYS A 184 29.10 -14.95 -0.06
C LYS A 184 28.78 -15.98 1.03
N ARG A 185 29.38 -15.82 2.20
CA ARG A 185 29.07 -16.67 3.36
C ARG A 185 27.58 -16.55 3.73
N VAL A 186 27.07 -15.32 3.88
CA VAL A 186 25.65 -15.07 4.18
C VAL A 186 24.76 -15.69 3.09
N ARG A 187 25.08 -15.51 1.79
CA ARG A 187 24.31 -16.10 0.68
C ARG A 187 24.22 -17.63 0.80
N SER A 188 25.30 -18.29 1.22
CA SER A 188 25.34 -19.75 1.37
C SER A 188 24.49 -20.28 2.53
N GLU A 189 24.13 -19.42 3.50
CA GLU A 189 23.30 -19.75 4.65
C GLU A 189 21.79 -19.43 4.42
N ILE A 190 21.47 -18.64 3.38
CA ILE A 190 20.09 -18.24 3.05
C ILE A 190 19.50 -19.28 2.08
N ASP A 191 18.24 -19.67 2.33
CA ASP A 191 17.46 -20.49 1.39
C ASP A 191 17.52 -19.86 -0.01
N PRO A 192 17.86 -20.62 -1.06
CA PRO A 192 17.93 -20.12 -2.44
C PRO A 192 16.63 -19.48 -2.95
N ALA A 193 15.48 -19.84 -2.39
CA ALA A 193 14.18 -19.23 -2.73
C ALA A 193 14.01 -17.81 -2.15
N ILE A 194 14.78 -17.45 -1.10
CA ILE A 194 14.74 -16.13 -0.48
C ILE A 194 15.64 -15.18 -1.24
N LYS A 195 15.09 -14.07 -1.70
CA LYS A 195 15.85 -12.99 -2.34
C LYS A 195 16.81 -12.34 -1.36
N PHE A 196 18.03 -12.09 -1.84
CA PHE A 196 19.04 -11.36 -1.11
C PHE A 196 19.34 -10.03 -1.80
N GLU A 197 18.93 -8.95 -1.16
CA GLU A 197 19.13 -7.57 -1.59
C GLU A 197 20.14 -6.90 -0.68
N VAL A 198 21.01 -6.07 -1.27
CA VAL A 198 22.00 -5.26 -0.54
C VAL A 198 21.86 -3.80 -0.95
N GLU A 199 21.63 -2.95 0.04
CA GLU A 199 21.59 -1.50 -0.11
C GLU A 199 23.02 -0.95 0.07
N VAL A 200 23.48 -0.18 -0.91
CA VAL A 200 24.79 0.49 -0.92
C VAL A 200 24.60 1.99 -1.04
N ASP A 201 25.42 2.76 -0.34
CA ASP A 201 25.41 4.23 -0.29
C ASP A 201 26.65 4.87 -0.94
N ARG A 202 27.56 4.06 -1.51
CA ARG A 202 28.78 4.51 -2.19
C ARG A 202 29.09 3.64 -3.40
N ILE A 203 29.69 4.25 -4.42
CA ILE A 203 30.07 3.57 -5.67
C ILE A 203 31.09 2.44 -5.44
N ASP A 204 32.04 2.63 -4.51
CA ASP A 204 33.07 1.64 -4.22
C ASP A 204 32.53 0.31 -3.63
N GLN A 205 31.33 0.33 -3.10
CA GLN A 205 30.66 -0.87 -2.57
C GLN A 205 30.01 -1.73 -3.69
N ILE A 206 29.71 -1.15 -4.86
CA ILE A 206 28.99 -1.85 -5.93
C ILE A 206 29.75 -3.08 -6.40
N ALA A 207 31.00 -2.93 -6.77
CA ALA A 207 31.82 -4.06 -7.29
C ALA A 207 31.98 -5.22 -6.29
N PRO A 208 32.28 -5.01 -5.00
CA PRO A 208 32.28 -6.04 -3.98
C PRO A 208 30.91 -6.76 -3.82
N VAL A 209 29.80 -6.02 -3.89
CA VAL A 209 28.44 -6.58 -3.76
C VAL A 209 28.07 -7.41 -4.99
N LEU A 210 28.40 -6.91 -6.21
CA LEU A 210 28.22 -7.67 -7.45
C LEU A 210 29.01 -8.99 -7.42
N ALA A 211 30.27 -8.95 -6.95
CA ALA A 211 31.11 -10.13 -6.83
C ALA A 211 30.58 -11.16 -5.83
N ALA A 212 29.68 -10.77 -4.94
CA ALA A 212 29.02 -11.67 -3.98
C ALA A 212 27.79 -12.40 -4.54
N ASN A 213 27.38 -12.11 -5.78
CA ASN A 213 26.25 -12.74 -6.47
C ASN A 213 24.92 -12.61 -5.70
N VAL A 214 24.61 -11.40 -5.23
CA VAL A 214 23.32 -11.07 -4.61
C VAL A 214 22.25 -10.93 -5.70
N ASP A 215 20.98 -11.06 -5.31
CA ASP A 215 19.87 -10.99 -6.29
C ASP A 215 19.55 -9.55 -6.73
N ILE A 216 19.72 -8.57 -5.82
CA ILE A 216 19.37 -7.17 -6.05
C ILE A 216 20.40 -6.28 -5.37
N ILE A 217 20.80 -5.20 -6.03
CA ILE A 217 21.57 -4.10 -5.44
C ILE A 217 20.69 -2.86 -5.45
N MET A 218 20.51 -2.23 -4.29
CA MET A 218 19.81 -0.96 -4.16
C MET A 218 20.84 0.15 -3.99
N LEU A 219 20.76 1.17 -4.84
CA LEU A 219 21.61 2.37 -4.77
C LEU A 219 20.85 3.43 -3.96
N ASP A 220 21.26 3.66 -2.71
CA ASP A 220 20.60 4.58 -1.79
C ASP A 220 21.35 5.91 -1.69
N ASN A 221 20.62 7.02 -1.75
CA ASN A 221 21.14 8.38 -1.64
C ASN A 221 22.19 8.79 -2.71
N PHE A 222 22.24 8.12 -3.84
CA PHE A 222 23.10 8.45 -4.96
C PHE A 222 22.58 9.70 -5.70
N THR A 223 23.50 10.56 -6.14
CA THR A 223 23.19 11.62 -7.10
C THR A 223 22.86 11.03 -8.48
N LEU A 224 22.24 11.82 -9.35
CA LEU A 224 21.91 11.34 -10.71
C LEU A 224 23.13 10.88 -11.51
N ASP A 225 24.29 11.50 -11.33
CA ASP A 225 25.51 11.12 -12.03
C ASP A 225 26.12 9.84 -11.45
N GLU A 226 26.07 9.68 -10.13
CA GLU A 226 26.44 8.42 -9.47
C GLU A 226 25.51 7.27 -9.85
N LEU A 227 24.19 7.51 -9.97
CA LEU A 227 23.24 6.50 -10.47
C LEU A 227 23.59 6.07 -11.90
N ARG A 228 23.90 7.01 -12.80
CA ARG A 228 24.34 6.67 -14.17
C ARG A 228 25.60 5.83 -14.17
N THR A 229 26.56 6.16 -13.31
CA THR A 229 27.82 5.40 -13.18
C THR A 229 27.58 4.03 -12.56
N GLY A 230 26.75 3.95 -11.54
CA GLY A 230 26.49 2.71 -10.80
C GLY A 230 25.65 1.68 -11.57
N VAL A 231 24.86 2.13 -12.56
CA VAL A 231 24.04 1.25 -13.39
C VAL A 231 24.76 0.81 -14.67
N ALA A 232 25.81 1.52 -15.11
CA ALA A 232 26.62 1.21 -16.29
C ALA A 232 27.57 0.04 -16.04
#